data_a74555b19413e26505232fe35ff35823
#
_entry.id   a74555b19413e26505232fe35ff35823
#
_cell.length_a   1.000
_cell.length_b   1.000
_cell.length_c   1.000
_cell.angle_alpha   90.00
_cell.angle_beta   90.00
_cell.angle_gamma   90.00
#
_symmetry.space_group_name_H-M   'P 1'
#
loop_
_entity.id
_entity.type
_entity.pdbx_description
1 polymer ?
#
loop_
_entity_poly.entity_id
_entity_poly.type
_entity_poly.pdbx_seq_one_letter_code
_entity_poly.pdbx_strand_id
1 'polypeptide(L)'
;STSVVNYYLDQLEKKGLIERDRKISRGVRLSGMNGSPDTLRIPILGPIAAGSPIPELDPNISYLMDSEAHAVDIARSLLPSKEKGEDLYALEVQGESMIDAMINDGDIVVLKPASDARNGEMVAVWLPRDNEATLKYFFKEKDRYRLQPANPTMKPIFVKKSEPLEIKGKVVMVIRRMEKLLAA
;
A
#
# COMPACT_ATOMS: atom_id res chain seq x y z
N SER A 1 -33.19 18.59 -21.74
CA SER A 1 -34.10 17.51 -21.29
C SER A 1 -33.26 16.34 -20.78
N THR A 2 -33.65 15.75 -19.69
CA THR A 2 -32.97 14.55 -19.07
C THR A 2 -32.88 13.40 -20.08
N SER A 3 -33.81 13.29 -21.01
CA SER A 3 -33.81 12.25 -22.06
C SER A 3 -32.65 12.40 -23.04
N VAL A 4 -32.32 13.63 -23.43
CA VAL A 4 -31.19 13.91 -24.36
C VAL A 4 -29.87 13.60 -23.68
N VAL A 5 -29.70 13.99 -22.42
CA VAL A 5 -28.50 13.70 -21.63
C VAL A 5 -28.30 12.18 -21.50
N ASN A 6 -29.37 11.45 -21.15
CA ASN A 6 -29.30 10.00 -21.04
C ASN A 6 -28.97 9.33 -22.37
N TYR A 7 -29.52 9.81 -23.49
CA TYR A 7 -29.22 9.29 -24.83
C TYR A 7 -27.69 9.40 -25.11
N TYR A 8 -27.09 10.57 -24.86
CA TYR A 8 -25.65 10.75 -25.10
C TYR A 8 -24.80 9.91 -24.14
N LEU A 9 -25.19 9.80 -22.87
CA LEU A 9 -24.50 8.94 -21.91
C LEU A 9 -24.57 7.47 -22.35
N ASP A 10 -25.70 6.99 -22.86
CA ASP A 10 -25.83 5.63 -23.40
C ASP A 10 -24.95 5.41 -24.65
N GLN A 11 -24.82 6.43 -25.53
CA GLN A 11 -23.93 6.36 -26.68
C GLN A 11 -22.44 6.30 -26.26
N LEU A 12 -22.05 7.08 -25.25
CA LEU A 12 -20.69 7.08 -24.72
C LEU A 12 -20.36 5.74 -24.02
N GLU A 13 -21.30 5.18 -23.26
CA GLU A 13 -21.17 3.86 -22.63
C GLU A 13 -21.04 2.75 -23.69
N LYS A 14 -21.88 2.75 -24.73
CA LYS A 14 -21.78 1.81 -25.86
C LYS A 14 -20.46 1.91 -26.61
N LYS A 15 -19.86 3.10 -26.70
CA LYS A 15 -18.54 3.30 -27.29
C LYS A 15 -17.38 2.96 -26.35
N GLY A 16 -17.67 2.53 -25.13
CA GLY A 16 -16.65 2.20 -24.13
C GLY A 16 -15.87 3.42 -23.61
N LEU A 17 -16.42 4.63 -23.74
CA LEU A 17 -15.78 5.87 -23.31
C LEU A 17 -16.10 6.23 -21.86
N ILE A 18 -17.22 5.73 -21.36
CA ILE A 18 -17.65 5.90 -19.97
C ILE A 18 -18.21 4.59 -19.41
N GLU A 19 -18.14 4.45 -18.10
CA GLU A 19 -18.82 3.43 -17.31
C GLU A 19 -19.83 4.10 -16.38
N ARG A 20 -21.03 3.49 -16.24
CA ARG A 20 -22.11 4.02 -15.38
C ARG A 20 -22.37 3.06 -14.24
N ASP A 21 -22.17 3.51 -13.01
CA ASP A 21 -22.65 2.78 -11.84
C ASP A 21 -24.11 3.16 -11.57
N ARG A 22 -25.02 2.23 -11.93
CA ARG A 22 -26.47 2.43 -11.74
C ARG A 22 -26.91 2.42 -10.28
N LYS A 23 -26.02 2.07 -9.35
CA LYS A 23 -26.30 2.06 -7.90
C LYS A 23 -25.98 3.40 -7.24
N ILE A 24 -25.21 4.25 -7.91
CA ILE A 24 -24.78 5.55 -7.39
C ILE A 24 -25.44 6.67 -8.21
N SER A 25 -26.17 7.56 -7.55
CA SER A 25 -26.73 8.75 -8.20
C SER A 25 -25.57 9.58 -8.79
N ARG A 26 -25.59 9.81 -10.13
CA ARG A 26 -24.55 10.49 -10.90
C ARG A 26 -23.21 9.74 -11.03
N GLY A 27 -23.21 8.43 -10.82
CA GLY A 27 -22.02 7.58 -10.98
C GLY A 27 -21.61 7.40 -12.44
N VAL A 28 -20.98 8.40 -13.07
CA VAL A 28 -20.39 8.32 -14.41
C VAL A 28 -18.88 8.45 -14.28
N ARG A 29 -18.13 7.50 -14.85
CA ARG A 29 -16.66 7.50 -14.90
C ARG A 29 -16.21 7.43 -16.35
N LEU A 30 -15.08 8.06 -16.68
CA LEU A 30 -14.44 7.90 -17.98
C LEU A 30 -13.77 6.52 -18.04
N SER A 31 -14.11 5.73 -19.04
CA SER A 31 -13.40 4.47 -19.31
C SER A 31 -11.95 4.79 -19.71
N GLY A 32 -10.99 4.18 -19.00
CA GLY A 32 -9.57 4.40 -19.27
C GLY A 32 -8.87 5.43 -18.37
N MET A 33 -9.58 6.17 -17.52
CA MET A 33 -8.94 7.02 -16.50
C MET A 33 -8.62 6.27 -15.20
N ASN A 34 -9.17 5.10 -15.00
CA ASN A 34 -8.79 4.21 -13.90
C ASN A 34 -8.30 2.90 -14.50
N GLY A 35 -7.03 2.76 -14.80
CA GLY A 35 -6.35 1.53 -15.19
C GLY A 35 -7.14 0.56 -16.08
N SER A 36 -6.48 -0.34 -16.78
CA SER A 36 -7.11 -1.51 -17.40
C SER A 36 -8.01 -2.21 -16.37
N PRO A 37 -9.17 -2.81 -16.73
CA PRO A 37 -10.01 -3.58 -15.81
C PRO A 37 -9.23 -4.65 -15.03
N ASP A 38 -8.04 -5.00 -15.49
CA ASP A 38 -7.10 -5.92 -14.86
C ASP A 38 -6.08 -5.26 -13.91
N THR A 39 -6.09 -3.94 -13.75
CA THR A 39 -5.19 -3.23 -12.83
C THR A 39 -5.90 -2.83 -11.54
N LEU A 40 -5.14 -2.76 -10.45
CA LEU A 40 -5.53 -2.19 -9.18
C LEU A 40 -4.67 -0.97 -8.91
N ARG A 41 -5.31 0.18 -8.67
CA ARG A 41 -4.63 1.40 -8.28
C ARG A 41 -4.46 1.41 -6.76
N ILE A 42 -3.20 1.48 -6.31
CA ILE A 42 -2.84 1.38 -4.90
C ILE A 42 -2.25 2.72 -4.46
N PRO A 43 -2.83 3.41 -3.45
CA PRO A 43 -2.31 4.68 -2.97
C PRO A 43 -0.98 4.50 -2.24
N ILE A 44 -0.03 5.41 -2.47
CA ILE A 44 1.21 5.52 -1.69
C ILE A 44 0.95 6.55 -0.61
N LEU A 45 0.87 6.11 0.65
CA LEU A 45 0.52 6.97 1.78
C LEU A 45 1.69 7.80 2.30
N GLY A 46 2.92 7.46 1.93
CA GLY A 46 4.11 8.17 2.34
C GLY A 46 5.28 7.24 2.68
N PRO A 47 6.32 7.78 3.32
CA PRO A 47 7.49 6.98 3.70
C PRO A 47 7.21 6.12 4.94
N ILE A 48 7.91 4.97 5.01
CA ILE A 48 8.06 4.22 6.25
C ILE A 48 9.48 4.45 6.78
N ALA A 49 9.57 5.32 7.77
CA ALA A 49 10.83 5.78 8.37
C ALA A 49 10.69 6.00 9.87
N ALA A 50 11.81 5.97 10.57
CA ALA A 50 11.86 6.36 11.98
C ALA A 50 11.43 7.82 12.17
N GLY A 51 10.66 8.09 13.23
CA GLY A 51 10.21 9.44 13.60
C GLY A 51 8.95 9.94 12.89
N SER A 52 8.35 9.16 11.99
CA SER A 52 7.10 9.52 11.31
C SER A 52 6.06 8.42 11.48
N PRO A 53 4.84 8.73 11.96
CA PRO A 53 3.77 7.76 12.02
C PRO A 53 3.34 7.33 10.61
N ILE A 54 2.92 6.09 10.47
CA ILE A 54 2.29 5.60 9.24
C ILE A 54 0.91 6.27 9.15
N PRO A 55 0.60 6.98 8.05
CA PRO A 55 -0.71 7.57 7.88
C PRO A 55 -1.82 6.52 7.99
N GLU A 56 -2.92 6.87 8.64
CA GLU A 56 -4.09 6.00 8.67
C GLU A 56 -4.77 5.99 7.31
N LEU A 57 -5.35 4.84 6.95
CA LEU A 57 -6.21 4.74 5.77
C LEU A 57 -7.47 5.57 6.03
N ASP A 58 -7.53 6.77 5.45
CA ASP A 58 -8.74 7.58 5.46
C ASP A 58 -9.75 6.97 4.47
N PRO A 59 -11.00 6.72 4.86
CA PRO A 59 -12.05 6.30 3.94
C PRO A 59 -12.25 7.27 2.74
N ASN A 60 -11.84 8.52 2.89
CA ASN A 60 -11.88 9.54 1.84
C ASN A 60 -10.59 9.66 1.03
N ILE A 61 -9.73 8.64 1.04
CA ILE A 61 -8.44 8.61 0.35
C ILE A 61 -8.53 8.76 -1.18
N SER A 62 -9.75 8.87 -1.71
CA SER A 62 -10.00 9.05 -3.15
C SER A 62 -9.22 10.22 -3.77
N TYR A 63 -8.94 11.28 -3.02
CA TYR A 63 -8.15 12.41 -3.51
C TYR A 63 -6.67 12.07 -3.73
N LEU A 64 -6.11 11.10 -3.01
CA LEU A 64 -4.76 10.60 -3.23
C LEU A 64 -4.68 9.68 -4.46
N MET A 65 -5.80 9.05 -4.81
CA MET A 65 -5.89 8.20 -5.99
C MET A 65 -5.93 8.97 -7.30
N ASP A 66 -6.33 10.24 -7.28
CA ASP A 66 -6.41 11.08 -8.48
C ASP A 66 -5.04 11.64 -8.91
N SER A 67 -4.03 11.57 -8.04
CA SER A 67 -2.67 12.02 -8.34
C SER A 67 -1.80 10.86 -8.81
N GLU A 68 -1.23 10.96 -10.01
CA GLU A 68 -0.29 9.95 -10.54
C GLU A 68 0.97 9.80 -9.67
N ALA A 69 1.36 10.88 -8.99
CA ALA A 69 2.54 10.90 -8.12
C ALA A 69 2.36 10.11 -6.82
N HIS A 70 1.12 9.83 -6.40
CA HIS A 70 0.81 9.22 -5.11
C HIS A 70 0.09 7.87 -5.22
N ALA A 71 0.20 7.20 -6.36
CA ALA A 71 -0.36 5.86 -6.54
C ALA A 71 0.49 5.02 -7.50
N VAL A 72 0.36 3.70 -7.39
CA VAL A 72 0.91 2.75 -8.35
C VAL A 72 -0.22 1.91 -8.92
N ASP A 73 -0.17 1.66 -10.24
CA ASP A 73 -1.09 0.76 -10.92
C ASP A 73 -0.43 -0.61 -11.06
N ILE A 74 -1.05 -1.64 -10.50
CA ILE A 74 -0.52 -3.01 -10.45
C ILE A 74 -1.50 -3.93 -11.16
N ALA A 75 -1.00 -4.74 -12.09
CA ALA A 75 -1.82 -5.79 -12.68
C ALA A 75 -2.30 -6.76 -11.60
N ARG A 76 -3.62 -7.01 -11.54
CA ARG A 76 -4.21 -7.94 -10.54
C ARG A 76 -3.61 -9.34 -10.62
N SER A 77 -3.09 -9.74 -11.78
CA SER A 77 -2.43 -11.03 -11.98
C SER A 77 -1.13 -11.18 -11.18
N LEU A 78 -0.47 -10.06 -10.85
CA LEU A 78 0.76 -10.04 -10.04
C LEU A 78 0.49 -10.16 -8.54
N LEU A 79 -0.74 -9.87 -8.09
CA LEU A 79 -1.10 -9.99 -6.69
C LEU A 79 -1.40 -11.45 -6.33
N PRO A 80 -1.06 -11.88 -5.10
CA PRO A 80 -1.53 -13.17 -4.58
C PRO A 80 -3.04 -13.29 -4.72
N SER A 81 -3.54 -14.48 -5.06
CA SER A 81 -4.97 -14.69 -5.37
C SER A 81 -5.92 -14.26 -4.26
N LYS A 82 -5.45 -14.27 -3.01
CA LYS A 82 -6.22 -13.86 -1.82
C LYS A 82 -6.35 -12.34 -1.69
N GLU A 83 -5.45 -11.58 -2.33
CA GLU A 83 -5.33 -10.12 -2.16
C GLU A 83 -5.92 -9.33 -3.34
N LYS A 84 -6.48 -10.02 -4.33
CA LYS A 84 -6.95 -9.39 -5.59
C LYS A 84 -8.14 -8.42 -5.45
N GLY A 85 -8.83 -8.43 -4.33
CA GLY A 85 -10.02 -7.61 -4.10
C GLY A 85 -9.97 -6.82 -2.79
N GLU A 86 -8.81 -6.76 -2.12
CA GLU A 86 -8.69 -6.13 -0.81
C GLU A 86 -8.19 -4.68 -0.92
N ASP A 87 -8.48 -3.90 0.13
CA ASP A 87 -7.98 -2.54 0.29
C ASP A 87 -6.48 -2.59 0.60
N LEU A 88 -5.66 -2.43 -0.44
CA LEU A 88 -4.21 -2.38 -0.32
C LEU A 88 -3.74 -0.93 -0.29
N TYR A 89 -2.63 -0.69 0.37
CA TYR A 89 -1.94 0.58 0.35
C TYR A 89 -0.43 0.35 0.20
N ALA A 90 0.30 1.38 -0.14
CA ALA A 90 1.74 1.30 -0.30
C ALA A 90 2.48 2.34 0.55
N LEU A 91 3.72 2.00 0.91
CA LEU A 91 4.65 2.91 1.59
C LEU A 91 5.99 2.88 0.83
N GLU A 92 6.70 4.01 0.86
CA GLU A 92 8.06 4.12 0.35
C GLU A 92 9.05 3.81 1.46
N VAL A 93 9.94 2.86 1.20
CA VAL A 93 10.94 2.42 2.19
C VAL A 93 12.03 3.46 2.34
N GLN A 94 12.34 3.81 3.58
CA GLN A 94 13.52 4.62 3.90
C GLN A 94 14.46 3.85 4.82
N GLY A 95 15.72 3.76 4.41
CA GLY A 95 16.78 3.07 5.13
C GLY A 95 17.03 1.63 4.69
N GLU A 96 17.98 0.98 5.37
CA GLU A 96 18.61 -0.27 4.93
C GLU A 96 18.30 -1.46 5.85
N SER A 97 17.29 -1.36 6.70
CA SER A 97 17.02 -2.39 7.72
C SER A 97 16.56 -3.73 7.14
N MET A 98 16.20 -3.80 5.87
CA MET A 98 15.65 -4.97 5.19
C MET A 98 16.43 -5.38 3.93
N ILE A 99 17.68 -4.98 3.80
CA ILE A 99 18.52 -5.21 2.60
C ILE A 99 18.72 -6.69 2.29
N ASP A 100 18.89 -7.56 3.29
CA ASP A 100 19.05 -9.00 3.10
C ASP A 100 17.72 -9.69 2.69
N ALA A 101 16.60 -8.99 2.84
CA ALA A 101 15.31 -9.36 2.25
C ALA A 101 15.11 -8.78 0.85
N MET A 102 16.18 -8.23 0.24
CA MET A 102 16.17 -7.57 -1.06
C MET A 102 15.24 -6.34 -1.12
N ILE A 103 15.00 -5.68 0.03
CA ILE A 103 14.26 -4.43 0.11
C ILE A 103 15.24 -3.32 0.43
N ASN A 104 15.34 -2.37 -0.50
CA ASN A 104 16.28 -1.26 -0.45
C ASN A 104 15.57 0.06 -0.17
N ASP A 105 16.35 1.04 0.19
CA ASP A 105 15.92 2.44 0.25
C ASP A 105 15.29 2.86 -1.08
N GLY A 106 14.14 3.57 -1.03
CA GLY A 106 13.36 3.98 -2.20
C GLY A 106 12.45 2.91 -2.81
N ASP A 107 12.47 1.66 -2.34
CA ASP A 107 11.51 0.65 -2.78
C ASP A 107 10.09 0.99 -2.29
N ILE A 108 9.08 0.57 -3.05
CA ILE A 108 7.70 0.68 -2.65
C ILE A 108 7.24 -0.68 -2.13
N VAL A 109 6.78 -0.73 -0.89
CA VAL A 109 6.16 -1.92 -0.30
C VAL A 109 4.65 -1.79 -0.34
N VAL A 110 3.99 -2.79 -0.94
CA VAL A 110 2.54 -2.90 -0.94
C VAL A 110 2.12 -3.71 0.28
N LEU A 111 1.17 -3.18 1.02
CA LEU A 111 0.72 -3.73 2.29
C LEU A 111 -0.78 -4.02 2.26
N LYS A 112 -1.11 -5.13 2.91
CA LYS A 112 -2.48 -5.45 3.30
C LYS A 112 -2.68 -5.01 4.74
N PRO A 113 -3.71 -4.20 5.06
CA PRO A 113 -4.04 -3.83 6.43
C PRO A 113 -4.17 -5.07 7.33
N ALA A 114 -3.55 -5.02 8.48
CA ALA A 114 -3.60 -6.09 9.48
C ALA A 114 -3.29 -5.54 10.87
N SER A 115 -3.94 -6.09 11.89
CA SER A 115 -3.69 -5.80 13.29
C SER A 115 -2.94 -6.92 14.03
N ASP A 116 -2.68 -8.05 13.36
CA ASP A 116 -1.93 -9.19 13.90
C ASP A 116 -1.09 -9.84 12.80
N ALA A 117 -0.03 -10.55 13.19
CA ALA A 117 0.87 -11.23 12.28
C ALA A 117 1.38 -12.56 12.85
N ARG A 118 1.77 -13.46 11.96
CA ARG A 118 2.43 -14.73 12.31
C ARG A 118 3.94 -14.52 12.39
N ASN A 119 4.60 -15.42 13.11
CA ASN A 119 6.06 -15.41 13.17
C ASN A 119 6.68 -15.54 11.78
N GLY A 120 7.63 -14.65 11.49
CA GLY A 120 8.33 -14.60 10.21
C GLY A 120 7.61 -13.79 9.11
N GLU A 121 6.41 -13.26 9.35
CA GLU A 121 5.78 -12.33 8.41
C GLU A 121 6.47 -10.96 8.47
N MET A 122 6.58 -10.32 7.32
CA MET A 122 7.11 -8.96 7.20
C MET A 122 5.97 -7.96 7.39
N VAL A 123 6.16 -7.04 8.31
CA VAL A 123 5.11 -6.11 8.74
C VAL A 123 5.60 -4.67 8.82
N ALA A 124 4.69 -3.75 8.53
CA ALA A 124 4.81 -2.36 8.93
C ALA A 124 4.26 -2.21 10.34
N VAL A 125 5.08 -1.69 11.26
CA VAL A 125 4.77 -1.53 12.67
C VAL A 125 4.92 -0.07 13.06
N TRP A 126 3.99 0.41 13.87
CA TRP A 126 4.08 1.66 14.61
C TRP A 126 4.42 1.37 16.07
N LEU A 127 5.43 2.05 16.59
CA LEU A 127 5.88 2.00 17.98
C LEU A 127 5.53 3.33 18.65
N PRO A 128 4.36 3.47 19.31
CA PRO A 128 3.90 4.74 19.86
C PRO A 128 4.86 5.37 20.88
N ARG A 129 5.54 4.52 21.67
CA ARG A 129 6.47 4.97 22.69
C ARG A 129 7.68 5.69 22.11
N ASP A 130 8.20 5.17 21.00
CA ASP A 130 9.43 5.66 20.38
C ASP A 130 9.11 6.65 19.24
N ASN A 131 7.81 6.85 18.92
CA ASN A 131 7.34 7.62 17.77
C ASN A 131 8.01 7.16 16.49
N GLU A 132 8.06 5.83 16.27
CA GLU A 132 8.79 5.20 15.17
C GLU A 132 7.89 4.28 14.34
N ALA A 133 7.91 4.49 13.02
CA ALA A 133 7.39 3.52 12.05
C ALA A 133 8.54 2.67 11.50
N THR A 134 8.35 1.38 11.37
CA THR A 134 9.41 0.51 10.88
C THR A 134 8.88 -0.72 10.15
N LEU A 135 9.68 -1.22 9.17
CA LEU A 135 9.45 -2.46 8.46
C LEU A 135 10.39 -3.53 8.99
N LYS A 136 9.86 -4.64 9.51
CA LYS A 136 10.65 -5.73 10.11
C LYS A 136 9.96 -7.07 9.91
N TYR A 137 10.69 -8.16 10.10
CA TYR A 137 10.09 -9.46 10.38
C TYR A 137 9.55 -9.50 11.80
N PHE A 138 8.31 -9.95 11.95
CA PHE A 138 7.62 -10.05 13.23
C PHE A 138 7.77 -11.43 13.85
N PHE A 139 8.06 -11.46 15.15
CA PHE A 139 8.07 -12.69 15.95
C PHE A 139 7.43 -12.45 17.30
N LYS A 140 6.43 -13.28 17.64
CA LYS A 140 5.75 -13.29 18.92
C LYS A 140 6.44 -14.31 19.83
N GLU A 141 7.20 -13.84 20.81
CA GLU A 141 7.89 -14.66 21.82
C GLU A 141 7.01 -14.79 23.09
N LYS A 142 7.49 -15.50 24.09
CA LYS A 142 6.71 -15.79 25.32
C LYS A 142 6.24 -14.54 26.05
N ASP A 143 7.13 -13.56 26.23
CA ASP A 143 6.94 -12.36 27.07
C ASP A 143 7.08 -11.03 26.30
N ARG A 144 7.46 -11.10 25.04
CA ARG A 144 7.77 -9.93 24.20
C ARG A 144 7.48 -10.18 22.72
N TYR A 145 7.52 -9.13 21.94
CA TYR A 145 7.63 -9.16 20.49
C TYR A 145 9.06 -8.88 20.09
N ARG A 146 9.54 -9.56 19.06
CA ARG A 146 10.82 -9.29 18.42
C ARG A 146 10.57 -8.83 17.00
N LEU A 147 11.05 -7.65 16.69
CA LEU A 147 11.06 -7.05 15.37
C LEU A 147 12.47 -7.24 14.80
N GLN A 148 12.61 -8.19 13.90
CA GLN A 148 13.91 -8.61 13.36
C GLN A 148 14.21 -7.89 12.06
N PRO A 149 15.29 -7.08 11.97
CA PRO A 149 15.76 -6.55 10.70
C PRO A 149 16.34 -7.68 9.83
N ALA A 150 16.25 -7.50 8.53
CA ALA A 150 17.00 -8.29 7.54
C ALA A 150 18.26 -7.51 7.14
N ASN A 151 19.09 -7.22 8.11
CA ASN A 151 20.37 -6.56 7.97
C ASN A 151 21.29 -7.04 9.12
N PRO A 152 22.43 -7.69 8.82
CA PRO A 152 23.30 -8.30 9.84
C PRO A 152 23.99 -7.25 10.73
N THR A 153 24.06 -5.99 10.28
CA THR A 153 24.65 -4.90 11.08
C THR A 153 23.67 -4.29 12.08
N MET A 154 22.38 -4.62 11.99
CA MET A 154 21.32 -4.05 12.83
C MET A 154 20.83 -5.06 13.86
N LYS A 155 20.60 -4.59 15.08
CA LYS A 155 20.07 -5.41 16.17
C LYS A 155 18.53 -5.49 16.11
N PRO A 156 17.93 -6.62 16.56
CA PRO A 156 16.49 -6.72 16.76
C PRO A 156 15.97 -5.70 17.76
N ILE A 157 14.75 -5.20 17.52
CA ILE A 157 14.00 -4.41 18.47
C ILE A 157 13.12 -5.35 19.30
N PHE A 158 13.20 -5.25 20.63
CA PHE A 158 12.37 -6.02 21.54
C PHE A 158 11.35 -5.12 22.23
N VAL A 159 10.07 -5.47 22.08
CA VAL A 159 8.94 -4.75 22.68
C VAL A 159 8.24 -5.67 23.65
N LYS A 160 8.12 -5.29 24.91
CA LYS A 160 7.38 -6.08 25.91
C LYS A 160 5.90 -6.14 25.56
N LYS A 161 5.22 -7.24 25.88
CA LYS A 161 3.77 -7.36 25.63
C LYS A 161 2.92 -6.34 26.39
N SER A 162 3.47 -5.72 27.42
CA SER A 162 2.84 -4.62 28.17
C SER A 162 3.03 -3.25 27.51
N GLU A 163 3.88 -3.14 26.49
CA GLU A 163 4.14 -1.90 25.77
C GLU A 163 3.29 -1.86 24.48
N PRO A 164 2.84 -0.68 24.06
CA PRO A 164 2.05 -0.55 22.86
C PRO A 164 2.89 -0.85 21.61
N LEU A 165 2.34 -1.69 20.74
CA LEU A 165 2.85 -2.02 19.42
C LEU A 165 1.65 -2.17 18.49
N GLU A 166 1.66 -1.49 17.37
CA GLU A 166 0.58 -1.54 16.40
C GLU A 166 1.10 -2.06 15.06
N ILE A 167 0.58 -3.23 14.65
CA ILE A 167 0.80 -3.71 13.30
C ILE A 167 -0.17 -2.96 12.40
N LYS A 168 0.34 -2.25 11.40
CA LYS A 168 -0.45 -1.47 10.44
C LYS A 168 -0.74 -2.26 9.18
N GLY A 169 0.13 -3.21 8.81
CA GLY A 169 -0.10 -4.07 7.66
C GLY A 169 1.00 -5.10 7.46
N LYS A 170 0.71 -6.06 6.57
CA LYS A 170 1.63 -7.11 6.11
C LYS A 170 2.07 -6.83 4.70
N VAL A 171 3.35 -7.02 4.41
CA VAL A 171 3.87 -6.87 3.06
C VAL A 171 3.36 -8.01 2.18
N VAL A 172 2.80 -7.66 1.03
CA VAL A 172 2.32 -8.60 0.02
C VAL A 172 3.10 -8.50 -1.28
N MET A 173 3.77 -7.37 -1.53
CA MET A 173 4.57 -7.13 -2.72
C MET A 173 5.61 -6.04 -2.47
N VAL A 174 6.72 -6.13 -3.19
CA VAL A 174 7.75 -5.08 -3.26
C VAL A 174 7.91 -4.66 -4.71
N ILE A 175 7.98 -3.36 -4.95
CA ILE A 175 8.15 -2.76 -6.27
C ILE A 175 9.41 -1.90 -6.22
N ARG A 176 10.34 -2.16 -7.13
CA ARG A 176 11.53 -1.32 -7.33
C ARG A 176 11.42 -0.59 -8.64
N ARG A 177 11.52 0.73 -8.58
CA ARG A 177 11.69 1.57 -9.76
C ARG A 177 13.18 1.62 -10.08
N MET A 178 13.55 1.14 -11.28
CA MET A 178 14.92 1.26 -11.75
C MET A 178 15.02 2.58 -12.50
N GLU A 179 15.39 3.64 -11.80
CA GLU A 179 15.73 4.89 -12.46
C GLU A 179 17.01 4.67 -13.26
N LYS A 180 16.95 5.10 -14.54
CA LYS A 180 18.14 5.10 -15.37
C LYS A 180 19.11 6.09 -14.74
N LEU A 181 20.15 5.60 -14.08
CA LEU A 181 21.32 6.41 -13.78
C LEU A 181 21.85 6.90 -15.13
N LEU A 182 21.46 8.11 -15.50
CA LEU A 182 22.16 8.82 -16.56
C LEU A 182 23.55 9.06 -16.00
N ALA A 183 24.50 8.23 -16.46
CA ALA A 183 25.90 8.45 -16.20
C ALA A 183 26.24 9.88 -16.64
N ALA A 184 26.71 10.68 -15.69
CA ALA A 184 27.27 12.00 -15.96
C ALA A 184 28.57 11.83 -16.76
#